data_0b987b32b0e50d801c5a5a70754079a9
#
_entry.id   0b987b32b0e50d801c5a5a70754079a9
#
_cell.length_a   1.000
_cell.length_b   1.000
_cell.length_c   1.000
_cell.angle_alpha   90.00
_cell.angle_beta   90.00
_cell.angle_gamma   90.00
#
_symmetry.space_group_name_H-M   'P 1'
#
loop_
_entity.id
_entity.type
_entity.pdbx_description
1 polymer ?
#
loop_
_entity_poly.entity_id
_entity_poly.type
_entity_poly.pdbx_seq_one_letter_code
_entity_poly.pdbx_strand_id
1 'polypeptide(L)'
;MKTWSFTQYEHLEYLQELTNANAKLKTIIGNDYMVAPDVVVYRMPIDDEELNRPFTVVDDETATMTEIRSINNSRPLLLASVSAKWTMRSDRAQNSRTEALNLIRNRKGQAPHIVVVTGEPLPSRIASLALGTGDIDCMYHFALYELVKAVEEYGAENGRDDIVEQLDTLIAGKRLKDISDLPLDLAI
;
A
#
# COMPACT_ATOMS: atom_id res chain seq x y z
N MET A 1 1.72 3.51 -13.04
CA MET A 1 3.16 3.86 -12.89
C MET A 1 3.87 2.62 -12.36
N LYS A 2 5.09 2.32 -12.81
CA LYS A 2 5.81 1.12 -12.38
C LYS A 2 6.61 1.40 -11.12
N THR A 3 6.76 0.41 -10.24
CA THR A 3 7.41 0.59 -8.93
C THR A 3 8.82 1.17 -9.02
N TRP A 4 9.61 0.74 -10.00
CA TRP A 4 10.99 1.27 -10.19
C TRP A 4 11.10 2.73 -10.64
N SER A 5 9.96 3.38 -10.94
CA SER A 5 9.94 4.83 -11.20
C SER A 5 10.16 5.65 -9.93
N PHE A 6 10.07 5.01 -8.76
CA PHE A 6 10.24 5.65 -7.45
C PHE A 6 11.63 5.39 -6.90
N THR A 7 12.14 6.35 -6.15
CA THR A 7 13.51 6.32 -5.61
C THR A 7 13.78 5.08 -4.78
N GLN A 8 12.82 4.65 -3.94
CA GLN A 8 12.97 3.45 -3.10
C GLN A 8 13.19 2.15 -3.89
N TYR A 9 12.87 2.15 -5.18
CA TYR A 9 12.85 0.95 -6.03
C TYR A 9 13.66 1.09 -7.33
N GLU A 10 14.45 2.15 -7.48
CA GLU A 10 15.22 2.42 -8.70
C GLU A 10 16.17 1.29 -9.10
N HIS A 11 16.75 0.60 -8.10
CA HIS A 11 17.62 -0.56 -8.34
C HIS A 11 16.92 -1.72 -9.06
N LEU A 12 15.58 -1.79 -9.04
CA LEU A 12 14.80 -2.79 -9.77
C LEU A 12 14.80 -2.53 -11.28
N GLU A 13 15.01 -1.29 -11.71
CA GLU A 13 15.19 -0.95 -13.13
C GLU A 13 16.45 -1.62 -13.68
N TYR A 14 17.57 -1.49 -12.96
CA TYR A 14 18.81 -2.15 -13.33
C TYR A 14 18.71 -3.67 -13.29
N LEU A 15 18.04 -4.22 -12.28
CA LEU A 15 17.75 -5.67 -12.22
C LEU A 15 16.94 -6.14 -13.43
N GLN A 16 15.96 -5.36 -13.86
CA GLN A 16 15.14 -5.64 -15.04
C GLN A 16 15.98 -5.64 -16.32
N GLU A 17 16.90 -4.71 -16.48
CA GLU A 17 17.81 -4.66 -17.62
C GLU A 17 18.69 -5.91 -17.68
N LEU A 18 19.30 -6.30 -16.55
CA LEU A 18 20.11 -7.51 -16.45
C LEU A 18 19.31 -8.78 -16.76
N THR A 19 18.10 -8.91 -16.26
CA THR A 19 17.24 -10.07 -16.51
C THR A 19 16.79 -10.14 -17.95
N ASN A 20 16.51 -9.01 -18.58
CA ASN A 20 16.16 -8.96 -20.00
C ASN A 20 17.36 -9.34 -20.91
N ALA A 21 18.55 -9.00 -20.51
CA ALA A 21 19.79 -9.32 -21.25
C ALA A 21 20.21 -10.80 -21.06
N ASN A 22 19.71 -11.51 -20.03
CA ASN A 22 20.15 -12.87 -19.69
C ASN A 22 18.95 -13.81 -19.41
N ALA A 23 18.64 -14.68 -20.37
CA ALA A 23 17.54 -15.61 -20.29
C ALA A 23 17.61 -16.58 -19.08
N LYS A 24 18.81 -17.02 -18.70
CA LYS A 24 19.01 -17.87 -17.51
C LYS A 24 18.68 -17.11 -16.23
N LEU A 25 19.15 -15.87 -16.12
CA LEU A 25 18.88 -15.03 -14.97
C LEU A 25 17.37 -14.74 -14.85
N LYS A 26 16.71 -14.48 -15.97
CA LYS A 26 15.25 -14.29 -16.03
C LYS A 26 14.49 -15.51 -15.52
N THR A 27 14.93 -16.71 -15.86
CA THR A 27 14.30 -17.98 -15.40
C THR A 27 14.50 -18.20 -13.90
N ILE A 28 15.65 -17.81 -13.34
CA ILE A 28 15.99 -18.02 -11.92
C ILE A 28 15.25 -17.02 -11.03
N ILE A 29 15.23 -15.74 -11.40
CA ILE A 29 14.68 -14.65 -10.57
C ILE A 29 13.16 -14.53 -10.75
N GLY A 30 12.62 -14.86 -11.94
CA GLY A 30 11.22 -14.59 -12.28
C GLY A 30 10.95 -13.09 -12.46
N ASN A 31 9.67 -12.72 -12.38
CA ASN A 31 9.21 -11.32 -12.50
C ASN A 31 8.44 -10.83 -11.26
N ASP A 32 8.39 -11.62 -10.20
CA ASP A 32 7.52 -11.39 -9.03
C ASP A 32 7.91 -10.13 -8.24
N TYR A 33 9.16 -9.65 -8.40
CA TYR A 33 9.61 -8.41 -7.81
C TYR A 33 9.02 -7.15 -8.46
N MET A 34 8.34 -7.30 -9.60
CA MET A 34 7.76 -6.20 -10.35
C MET A 34 6.30 -5.99 -9.95
N VAL A 35 6.07 -5.01 -9.10
CA VAL A 35 4.73 -4.60 -8.70
C VAL A 35 4.27 -3.42 -9.55
N ALA A 36 3.01 -3.46 -9.99
CA ALA A 36 2.33 -2.36 -10.66
C ALA A 36 1.04 -2.04 -9.91
N PRO A 37 1.08 -1.19 -8.87
CA PRO A 37 -0.09 -0.83 -8.09
C PRO A 37 -1.21 -0.23 -8.95
N ASP A 38 -2.47 -0.46 -8.55
CA ASP A 38 -3.63 0.11 -9.25
C ASP A 38 -3.66 1.64 -9.10
N VAL A 39 -3.36 2.15 -7.88
CA VAL A 39 -3.20 3.59 -7.61
C VAL A 39 -1.94 3.80 -6.77
N VAL A 40 -1.26 4.91 -6.99
CA VAL A 40 -0.09 5.33 -6.21
C VAL A 40 -0.25 6.75 -5.71
N VAL A 41 0.21 7.00 -4.49
CA VAL A 41 0.39 8.35 -3.96
C VAL A 41 1.89 8.58 -3.81
N TYR A 42 2.38 9.69 -4.31
CA TYR A 42 3.81 9.98 -4.30
C TYR A 42 4.07 11.47 -4.10
N ARG A 43 5.28 11.79 -3.73
CA ARG A 43 5.78 13.15 -3.58
C ARG A 43 6.99 13.37 -4.46
N MET A 44 7.05 14.49 -5.16
CA MET A 44 8.28 14.93 -5.83
C MET A 44 9.28 15.43 -4.78
N PRO A 45 10.58 15.24 -5.01
CA PRO A 45 11.59 15.93 -4.22
C PRO A 45 11.40 17.46 -4.26
N ILE A 46 11.81 18.11 -3.18
CA ILE A 46 11.58 19.53 -2.95
C ILE A 46 12.94 20.24 -2.98
N ASP A 47 12.99 21.47 -3.47
CA ASP A 47 14.22 22.25 -3.42
C ASP A 47 14.50 22.79 -2.00
N ASP A 48 15.76 23.08 -1.73
CA ASP A 48 16.20 23.51 -0.41
C ASP A 48 15.61 24.86 -0.01
N GLU A 49 15.28 25.73 -0.96
CA GLU A 49 14.64 27.01 -0.70
C GLU A 49 13.23 26.82 -0.15
N GLU A 50 12.47 25.88 -0.72
CA GLU A 50 11.14 25.53 -0.23
C GLU A 50 11.19 24.79 1.11
N LEU A 51 12.13 23.85 1.28
CA LEU A 51 12.32 23.12 2.54
C LEU A 51 12.67 24.04 3.71
N ASN A 52 13.40 25.12 3.45
CA ASN A 52 13.85 26.09 4.47
C ASN A 52 12.79 27.16 4.79
N ARG A 53 11.57 27.03 4.36
CA ARG A 53 10.47 27.92 4.74
C ARG A 53 9.68 27.33 5.91
N PRO A 54 9.46 28.07 7.01
CA PRO A 54 9.89 29.46 7.31
C PRO A 54 11.24 29.54 8.03
N PHE A 55 11.90 28.44 8.31
CA PHE A 55 13.20 28.41 9.00
C PHE A 55 14.11 27.36 8.36
N THR A 56 15.41 27.54 8.52
CA THR A 56 16.41 26.62 7.96
C THR A 56 16.33 25.25 8.62
N VAL A 57 16.08 24.21 7.84
CA VAL A 57 16.06 22.80 8.27
C VAL A 57 17.08 21.96 7.50
N VAL A 58 17.56 22.43 6.34
CA VAL A 58 18.59 21.76 5.52
C VAL A 58 19.64 22.77 5.09
N ASP A 59 20.91 22.33 5.08
CA ASP A 59 22.06 23.07 4.59
C ASP A 59 23.14 22.09 4.09
N ASP A 60 24.41 22.57 3.95
CA ASP A 60 25.54 21.75 3.48
C ASP A 60 26.04 20.75 4.54
N GLU A 61 25.65 20.90 5.79
CA GLU A 61 26.06 20.07 6.91
C GLU A 61 24.88 19.29 7.53
N THR A 62 23.63 19.75 7.27
CA THR A 62 22.43 19.23 7.91
C THR A 62 21.52 18.54 6.87
N ALA A 63 21.05 17.31 7.17
CA ALA A 63 20.15 16.52 6.33
C ALA A 63 20.68 16.35 4.89
N THR A 64 21.98 16.15 4.75
CA THR A 64 22.69 16.11 3.46
C THR A 64 22.36 14.91 2.60
N MET A 65 21.80 13.83 3.18
CA MET A 65 21.57 12.54 2.49
C MET A 65 20.07 12.23 2.27
N THR A 66 19.16 13.10 2.69
CA THR A 66 17.73 12.81 2.58
C THR A 66 17.25 12.88 1.13
N GLU A 67 16.46 11.90 0.73
CA GLU A 67 15.91 11.77 -0.63
C GLU A 67 14.80 12.80 -0.93
N ILE A 68 14.29 13.51 0.08
CA ILE A 68 13.31 14.59 -0.13
C ILE A 68 13.94 15.83 -0.79
N ARG A 69 15.23 16.04 -0.63
CA ARG A 69 15.93 17.16 -1.27
C ARG A 69 16.16 16.87 -2.75
N SER A 70 15.75 17.78 -3.60
CA SER A 70 15.90 17.65 -5.05
C SER A 70 17.36 17.63 -5.52
N ILE A 71 18.29 18.16 -4.72
CA ILE A 71 19.72 18.05 -4.99
C ILE A 71 20.26 16.62 -4.89
N ASN A 72 19.64 15.78 -4.05
CA ASN A 72 20.05 14.39 -3.84
C ASN A 72 19.31 13.39 -4.74
N ASN A 73 18.12 13.76 -5.21
CA ASN A 73 17.22 12.84 -5.87
C ASN A 73 16.32 13.56 -6.88
N SER A 74 16.14 12.98 -8.05
CA SER A 74 15.23 13.50 -9.09
C SER A 74 13.97 12.67 -9.28
N ARG A 75 13.89 11.48 -8.66
CA ARG A 75 12.74 10.57 -8.78
C ARG A 75 11.71 10.85 -7.69
N PRO A 76 10.41 10.61 -7.95
CA PRO A 76 9.39 10.72 -6.91
C PRO A 76 9.60 9.69 -5.80
N LEU A 77 9.18 10.04 -4.57
CA LEU A 77 9.12 9.15 -3.42
C LEU A 77 7.72 8.54 -3.35
N LEU A 78 7.62 7.22 -3.32
CA LEU A 78 6.35 6.52 -3.14
C LEU A 78 5.89 6.66 -1.69
N LEU A 79 4.72 7.27 -1.48
CA LEU A 79 4.11 7.44 -0.16
C LEU A 79 3.10 6.34 0.14
N ALA A 80 2.29 5.97 -0.87
CA ALA A 80 1.35 4.88 -0.71
C ALA A 80 1.15 4.08 -2.00
N SER A 81 0.93 2.78 -1.82
CA SER A 81 0.54 1.82 -2.84
C SER A 81 -0.87 1.32 -2.52
N VAL A 82 -1.80 1.53 -3.43
CA VAL A 82 -3.20 1.14 -3.27
C VAL A 82 -3.52 0.01 -4.24
N SER A 83 -3.93 -1.14 -3.72
CA SER A 83 -4.47 -2.25 -4.49
C SER A 83 -6.01 -2.20 -4.44
N ALA A 84 -6.66 -2.05 -5.59
CA ALA A 84 -8.12 -1.95 -5.68
C ALA A 84 -8.72 -3.29 -6.13
N LYS A 85 -9.49 -3.93 -5.26
CA LYS A 85 -10.13 -5.24 -5.53
C LYS A 85 -11.60 -5.15 -5.14
N TRP A 86 -12.48 -5.14 -6.14
CA TRP A 86 -13.92 -5.07 -5.89
C TRP A 86 -14.41 -6.22 -5.01
N THR A 87 -13.94 -7.45 -5.28
CA THR A 87 -14.25 -8.64 -4.47
C THR A 87 -12.98 -9.38 -4.08
N MET A 88 -12.98 -9.98 -2.88
CA MET A 88 -11.84 -10.72 -2.30
C MET A 88 -12.01 -12.23 -2.46
N ARG A 89 -11.78 -12.74 -3.69
CA ARG A 89 -11.58 -14.18 -3.88
C ARG A 89 -10.16 -14.57 -3.44
N SER A 90 -9.96 -15.84 -3.14
CA SER A 90 -8.69 -16.35 -2.59
C SER A 90 -7.46 -15.98 -3.45
N ASP A 91 -7.58 -16.07 -4.77
CA ASP A 91 -6.54 -15.69 -5.73
C ASP A 91 -6.19 -14.20 -5.67
N ARG A 92 -7.20 -13.34 -5.57
CA ARG A 92 -7.02 -11.87 -5.49
C ARG A 92 -6.43 -11.44 -4.15
N ALA A 93 -6.85 -12.08 -3.05
CA ALA A 93 -6.27 -11.84 -1.74
C ALA A 93 -4.79 -12.22 -1.70
N GLN A 94 -4.43 -13.37 -2.29
CA GLN A 94 -3.03 -13.80 -2.42
C GLN A 94 -2.20 -12.84 -3.29
N ASN A 95 -2.74 -12.36 -4.41
CA ASN A 95 -2.05 -11.39 -5.25
C ASN A 95 -1.76 -10.10 -4.48
N SER A 96 -2.75 -9.52 -3.78
CA SER A 96 -2.54 -8.30 -2.98
C SER A 96 -1.47 -8.50 -1.90
N ARG A 97 -1.45 -9.67 -1.24
CA ARG A 97 -0.42 -10.00 -0.25
C ARG A 97 0.96 -10.15 -0.88
N THR A 98 1.06 -10.82 -2.02
CA THR A 98 2.33 -10.98 -2.74
C THR A 98 2.88 -9.62 -3.21
N GLU A 99 2.01 -8.75 -3.74
CA GLU A 99 2.37 -7.38 -4.11
C GLU A 99 2.88 -6.58 -2.90
N ALA A 100 2.18 -6.65 -1.77
CA ALA A 100 2.57 -6.01 -0.52
C ALA A 100 3.94 -6.48 -0.02
N LEU A 101 4.16 -7.79 0.05
CA LEU A 101 5.43 -8.38 0.46
C LEU A 101 6.59 -7.97 -0.46
N ASN A 102 6.35 -7.90 -1.77
CA ASN A 102 7.37 -7.47 -2.72
C ASN A 102 7.74 -6.00 -2.55
N LEU A 103 6.76 -5.13 -2.28
CA LEU A 103 7.03 -3.73 -1.93
C LEU A 103 7.87 -3.64 -0.65
N ILE A 104 7.49 -4.37 0.39
CA ILE A 104 8.21 -4.36 1.67
C ILE A 104 9.65 -4.87 1.53
N ARG A 105 9.85 -5.98 0.83
CA ARG A 105 11.16 -6.65 0.75
C ARG A 105 12.15 -5.94 -0.16
N ASN A 106 11.66 -5.35 -1.24
CA ASN A 106 12.53 -4.76 -2.26
C ASN A 106 12.80 -3.27 -2.05
N ARG A 107 12.16 -2.61 -1.08
CA ARG A 107 12.39 -1.18 -0.85
C ARG A 107 13.81 -0.89 -0.34
N LYS A 108 14.31 0.27 -0.70
CA LYS A 108 15.42 0.95 -0.05
C LYS A 108 14.86 2.21 0.64
N GLY A 109 15.28 2.48 1.87
CA GLY A 109 14.75 3.62 2.63
C GLY A 109 13.32 3.39 3.20
N GLN A 110 12.50 4.43 3.22
CA GLN A 110 11.19 4.45 3.85
C GLN A 110 10.18 3.53 3.16
N ALA A 111 9.41 2.79 3.97
CA ALA A 111 8.29 1.98 3.45
C ALA A 111 7.13 2.88 3.02
N PRO A 112 6.52 2.63 1.85
CA PRO A 112 5.25 3.26 1.52
C PRO A 112 4.12 2.66 2.37
N HIS A 113 3.04 3.40 2.57
CA HIS A 113 1.79 2.83 3.07
C HIS A 113 1.24 1.82 2.04
N ILE A 114 0.91 0.63 2.51
CA ILE A 114 0.35 -0.42 1.66
C ILE A 114 -1.09 -0.67 2.08
N VAL A 115 -2.01 -0.28 1.23
CA VAL A 115 -3.43 -0.33 1.52
C VAL A 115 -4.20 -1.09 0.44
N VAL A 116 -5.32 -1.66 0.83
CA VAL A 116 -6.25 -2.32 -0.08
C VAL A 116 -7.61 -1.64 0.00
N VAL A 117 -8.17 -1.32 -1.17
CA VAL A 117 -9.52 -0.77 -1.29
C VAL A 117 -10.44 -1.85 -1.85
N THR A 118 -11.60 -2.06 -1.23
CA THR A 118 -12.51 -3.14 -1.61
C THR A 118 -13.99 -2.77 -1.49
N GLY A 119 -14.83 -3.46 -2.25
CA GLY A 119 -16.29 -3.50 -2.10
C GLY A 119 -16.78 -4.90 -1.70
N GLU A 120 -15.92 -5.74 -1.12
CA GLU A 120 -16.27 -7.12 -0.71
C GLU A 120 -17.35 -7.11 0.39
N PRO A 121 -18.51 -7.73 0.17
CA PRO A 121 -19.59 -7.72 1.15
C PRO A 121 -19.43 -8.74 2.28
N LEU A 122 -18.50 -9.70 2.18
CA LEU A 122 -18.35 -10.78 3.16
C LEU A 122 -17.24 -10.47 4.17
N PRO A 123 -17.56 -10.25 5.47
CA PRO A 123 -16.58 -9.99 6.52
C PRO A 123 -15.46 -11.02 6.59
N SER A 124 -15.77 -12.31 6.39
CA SER A 124 -14.79 -13.40 6.43
C SER A 124 -13.72 -13.30 5.33
N ARG A 125 -14.08 -12.80 4.16
CA ARG A 125 -13.13 -12.56 3.08
C ARG A 125 -12.26 -11.34 3.33
N ILE A 126 -12.85 -10.27 3.88
CA ILE A 126 -12.08 -9.09 4.31
C ILE A 126 -11.09 -9.51 5.41
N ALA A 127 -11.57 -10.23 6.43
CA ALA A 127 -10.76 -10.71 7.54
C ALA A 127 -9.56 -11.56 7.10
N SER A 128 -9.75 -12.40 6.07
CA SER A 128 -8.68 -13.28 5.54
C SER A 128 -7.46 -12.50 5.06
N LEU A 129 -7.62 -11.26 4.66
CA LEU A 129 -6.54 -10.38 4.23
C LEU A 129 -6.15 -9.38 5.33
N ALA A 130 -7.14 -8.72 5.95
CA ALA A 130 -6.93 -7.67 6.94
C ALA A 130 -6.26 -8.16 8.23
N LEU A 131 -6.57 -9.39 8.68
CA LEU A 131 -6.01 -10.01 9.88
C LEU A 131 -4.77 -10.86 9.60
N GLY A 132 -4.15 -10.66 8.43
CA GLY A 132 -2.95 -11.39 8.04
C GLY A 132 -1.68 -10.96 8.77
N THR A 133 -0.55 -11.19 8.13
CA THR A 133 0.80 -11.08 8.70
C THR A 133 1.33 -9.64 8.85
N GLY A 134 0.50 -8.62 8.65
CA GLY A 134 0.92 -7.22 8.74
C GLY A 134 1.53 -6.66 7.45
N ASP A 135 1.33 -7.34 6.34
CA ASP A 135 1.82 -6.91 5.02
C ASP A 135 0.99 -5.74 4.46
N ILE A 136 -0.22 -5.57 4.97
CA ILE A 136 -1.16 -4.51 4.60
C ILE A 136 -1.44 -3.68 5.84
N ASP A 137 -1.27 -2.37 5.75
CA ASP A 137 -1.45 -1.45 6.86
C ASP A 137 -2.92 -1.34 7.26
N CYS A 138 -3.79 -1.11 6.27
CA CYS A 138 -5.23 -1.02 6.47
C CYS A 138 -5.99 -1.39 5.19
N MET A 139 -7.20 -1.88 5.35
CA MET A 139 -8.17 -2.03 4.27
C MET A 139 -9.22 -0.91 4.34
N TYR A 140 -9.67 -0.45 3.19
CA TYR A 140 -10.71 0.58 3.08
C TYR A 140 -11.88 0.04 2.27
N HIS A 141 -13.08 0.16 2.83
CA HIS A 141 -14.30 -0.27 2.15
C HIS A 141 -15.00 0.91 1.48
N PHE A 142 -15.47 0.72 0.25
CA PHE A 142 -16.16 1.77 -0.52
C PHE A 142 -17.45 2.29 0.13
N ALA A 143 -18.08 1.48 0.97
CA ALA A 143 -19.35 1.76 1.60
C ALA A 143 -19.40 1.01 2.95
N LEU A 144 -18.52 1.37 3.89
CA LEU A 144 -18.39 0.65 5.15
C LEU A 144 -19.67 0.76 6.00
N TYR A 145 -20.27 1.93 6.05
CA TYR A 145 -21.46 2.16 6.87
C TYR A 145 -22.68 1.35 6.38
N GLU A 146 -22.83 1.22 5.05
CA GLU A 146 -23.85 0.37 4.44
C GLU A 146 -23.53 -1.11 4.66
N LEU A 147 -22.26 -1.50 4.62
CA LEU A 147 -21.84 -2.87 4.92
C LEU A 147 -22.18 -3.24 6.37
N VAL A 148 -21.87 -2.39 7.34
CA VAL A 148 -22.19 -2.61 8.76
C VAL A 148 -23.69 -2.86 8.91
N LYS A 149 -24.52 -1.95 8.40
CA LYS A 149 -25.98 -2.07 8.47
C LYS A 149 -26.48 -3.37 7.82
N ALA A 150 -26.00 -3.70 6.64
CA ALA A 150 -26.41 -4.93 5.93
C ALA A 150 -25.98 -6.20 6.66
N VAL A 151 -24.82 -6.21 7.30
CA VAL A 151 -24.32 -7.34 8.08
C VAL A 151 -25.09 -7.51 9.38
N GLU A 152 -25.46 -6.43 10.07
CA GLU A 152 -26.30 -6.45 11.26
C GLU A 152 -27.72 -7.00 10.95
N GLU A 153 -28.35 -6.47 9.88
CA GLU A 153 -29.68 -6.92 9.43
C GLU A 153 -29.65 -8.42 9.06
N TYR A 154 -28.67 -8.83 8.26
CA TYR A 154 -28.50 -10.23 7.84
C TYR A 154 -28.22 -11.16 9.04
N GLY A 155 -27.38 -10.73 9.98
CA GLY A 155 -27.04 -11.47 11.20
C GLY A 155 -28.29 -11.72 12.05
N ALA A 156 -29.08 -10.68 12.29
CA ALA A 156 -30.32 -10.77 13.07
C ALA A 156 -31.36 -11.68 12.41
N GLU A 157 -31.54 -11.61 11.10
CA GLU A 157 -32.51 -12.42 10.36
C GLU A 157 -32.13 -13.90 10.27
N ASN A 158 -30.82 -14.22 10.26
CA ASN A 158 -30.31 -15.57 9.98
C ASN A 158 -29.59 -16.21 11.19
N GLY A 159 -29.57 -15.57 12.35
CA GLY A 159 -28.88 -16.07 13.54
C GLY A 159 -27.35 -16.17 13.32
N ARG A 160 -26.76 -15.20 12.62
CA ARG A 160 -25.34 -15.17 12.25
C ARG A 160 -24.58 -14.05 12.98
N ASP A 161 -24.61 -14.11 14.31
CA ASP A 161 -23.88 -13.15 15.16
C ASP A 161 -22.34 -13.21 14.90
N ASP A 162 -21.86 -14.36 14.46
CA ASP A 162 -20.46 -14.59 14.13
C ASP A 162 -19.91 -13.63 13.05
N ILE A 163 -20.71 -13.28 12.07
CA ILE A 163 -20.29 -12.35 11.00
C ILE A 163 -20.29 -10.89 11.48
N VAL A 164 -21.21 -10.55 12.38
CA VAL A 164 -21.28 -9.22 12.99
C VAL A 164 -20.05 -9.01 13.88
N GLU A 165 -19.78 -9.96 14.79
CA GLU A 165 -18.60 -9.93 15.68
C GLU A 165 -17.28 -9.85 14.87
N GLN A 166 -17.19 -10.57 13.75
CA GLN A 166 -16.02 -10.53 12.88
C GLN A 166 -15.83 -9.14 12.26
N LEU A 167 -16.89 -8.49 11.77
CA LEU A 167 -16.83 -7.15 11.20
C LEU A 167 -16.43 -6.13 12.27
N ASP A 168 -17.02 -6.21 13.47
CA ASP A 168 -16.70 -5.36 14.60
C ASP A 168 -15.23 -5.48 15.00
N THR A 169 -14.72 -6.71 15.01
CA THR A 169 -13.30 -6.98 15.29
C THR A 169 -12.37 -6.27 14.30
N LEU A 170 -12.72 -6.27 13.01
CA LEU A 170 -11.93 -5.60 11.97
C LEU A 170 -11.91 -4.07 12.16
N ILE A 171 -13.06 -3.50 12.48
CA ILE A 171 -13.23 -2.06 12.67
C ILE A 171 -12.56 -1.62 13.98
N ALA A 172 -12.86 -2.28 15.09
CA ALA A 172 -12.26 -1.99 16.40
C ALA A 172 -10.74 -2.17 16.41
N GLY A 173 -10.24 -3.17 15.66
CA GLY A 173 -8.83 -3.42 15.44
C GLY A 173 -8.13 -2.44 14.51
N LYS A 174 -8.85 -1.45 13.95
CA LYS A 174 -8.33 -0.47 12.97
C LYS A 174 -7.74 -1.12 11.72
N ARG A 175 -8.27 -2.28 11.34
CA ARG A 175 -7.85 -3.03 10.15
C ARG A 175 -8.77 -2.81 8.95
N LEU A 176 -9.96 -2.24 9.20
CA LEU A 176 -10.93 -1.87 8.19
C LEU A 176 -11.50 -0.49 8.52
N LYS A 177 -11.50 0.41 7.53
CA LYS A 177 -12.03 1.77 7.61
C LYS A 177 -12.90 2.08 6.40
N ASP A 178 -13.63 3.18 6.44
CA ASP A 178 -14.32 3.70 5.26
C ASP A 178 -13.35 4.36 4.28
N ILE A 179 -13.69 4.33 2.99
CA ILE A 179 -12.84 4.93 1.95
C ILE A 179 -12.61 6.43 2.17
N SER A 180 -13.53 7.11 2.83
CA SER A 180 -13.41 8.54 3.14
C SER A 180 -12.30 8.86 4.14
N ASP A 181 -11.85 7.87 4.93
CA ASP A 181 -10.75 8.03 5.88
C ASP A 181 -9.37 8.02 5.16
N LEU A 182 -9.27 7.33 4.01
CA LEU A 182 -8.01 7.10 3.31
C LEU A 182 -7.21 8.40 3.04
N PRO A 183 -7.78 9.49 2.51
CA PRO A 183 -7.01 10.71 2.25
C PRO A 183 -6.42 11.34 3.51
N LEU A 184 -7.12 11.24 4.64
CA LEU A 184 -6.67 11.79 5.92
C LEU A 184 -5.60 10.91 6.55
N ASP A 185 -5.76 9.59 6.48
CA ASP A 185 -4.76 8.64 6.97
C ASP A 185 -3.43 8.74 6.18
N LEU A 186 -3.48 9.12 4.91
CA LEU A 186 -2.28 9.35 4.10
C LEU A 186 -1.65 10.75 4.26
N ALA A 187 -2.31 11.66 4.97
CA ALA A 187 -1.82 13.02 5.22
C ALA A 187 -0.94 13.14 6.47
N ILE A 188 -0.77 12.05 7.23
CA ILE A 188 -0.01 12.01 8.49
C ILE A 188 1.45 11.67 8.22
#